data_8af4561651aa3613c512cff0373b8151
#
_entry.id   8af4561651aa3613c512cff0373b8151
#
_cell.length_a   1.000
_cell.length_b   1.000
_cell.length_c   1.000
_cell.angle_alpha   90.00
_cell.angle_beta   90.00
_cell.angle_gamma   90.00
#
_symmetry.space_group_name_H-M   'P 1'
#
loop_
_entity.id
_entity.type
_entity.pdbx_description
1 polymer ?
#
loop_
_entity_poly.entity_id
_entity_poly.type
_entity_poly.pdbx_seq_one_letter_code
_entity_poly.pdbx_strand_id
1 'polypeptide(L)'
;MTKIISLTPPQTNLPFPLMRAIKERRTKRKWQDAELPMQDLSNLLWAACGITYEATERTKSRRTAPSSCNSQEISVYVALPEGLYRYDETEHALVGVLDKNLLPNIGTQSMMQSAPVGLIYVSDYRKLTNPVFNNDDRRWYTSAADAAFMSENVYLYCTAAKLATAVLGLVDREGLHKLMGLSEHEKVVYTQVVGKPVDS
;
A
#
# COMPACT_ATOMS: atom_id res chain seq x y z
N MET A 1 13.49 -8.20 -19.48
CA MET A 1 12.38 -7.20 -19.64
C MET A 1 11.66 -7.10 -18.31
N THR A 2 11.37 -5.90 -17.85
CA THR A 2 10.60 -5.69 -16.61
C THR A 2 9.18 -6.20 -16.80
N LYS A 3 8.70 -7.08 -15.92
CA LYS A 3 7.33 -7.61 -15.97
C LYS A 3 6.35 -6.48 -15.61
N ILE A 4 5.36 -6.25 -16.46
CA ILE A 4 4.28 -5.27 -16.21
C ILE A 4 2.96 -6.03 -16.23
N ILE A 5 2.12 -5.82 -15.21
CA ILE A 5 0.78 -6.37 -15.10
C ILE A 5 -0.20 -5.21 -15.07
N SER A 6 -0.94 -5.00 -16.15
CA SER A 6 -2.02 -4.02 -16.19
C SER A 6 -3.15 -4.46 -15.26
N LEU A 7 -3.61 -3.55 -14.41
CA LEU A 7 -4.74 -3.81 -13.53
C LEU A 7 -6.06 -3.52 -14.25
N THR A 8 -7.12 -4.16 -13.80
CA THR A 8 -8.48 -3.83 -14.27
C THR A 8 -8.86 -2.42 -13.82
N PRO A 9 -9.66 -1.67 -14.58
CA PRO A 9 -10.14 -0.35 -14.11
C PRO A 9 -10.77 -0.43 -12.72
N PRO A 10 -10.48 0.52 -11.81
CA PRO A 10 -11.01 0.47 -10.46
C PRO A 10 -12.52 0.72 -10.44
N GLN A 11 -13.25 -0.05 -9.65
CA GLN A 11 -14.67 0.15 -9.41
C GLN A 11 -14.86 1.15 -8.27
N THR A 12 -15.14 2.39 -8.60
CA THR A 12 -15.25 3.49 -7.63
C THR A 12 -16.64 3.65 -7.02
N ASN A 13 -17.63 2.90 -7.52
CA ASN A 13 -19.02 2.97 -7.04
C ASN A 13 -19.41 1.68 -6.30
N LEU A 14 -18.85 1.47 -5.12
CA LEU A 14 -19.26 0.35 -4.26
C LEU A 14 -20.53 0.74 -3.49
N PRO A 15 -21.56 -0.12 -3.45
CA PRO A 15 -22.81 0.15 -2.75
C PRO A 15 -22.67 -0.08 -1.23
N PHE A 16 -21.67 0.54 -0.60
CA PHE A 16 -21.41 0.43 0.83
C PHE A 16 -21.25 1.83 1.45
N PRO A 17 -22.13 2.26 2.36
CA PRO A 17 -22.09 3.60 2.93
C PRO A 17 -20.80 3.85 3.73
N LEU A 18 -20.17 5.01 3.51
CA LEU A 18 -18.92 5.39 4.18
C LEU A 18 -19.02 5.29 5.71
N MET A 19 -20.07 5.83 6.31
CA MET A 19 -20.24 5.80 7.77
C MET A 19 -20.39 4.37 8.31
N ARG A 20 -20.94 3.48 7.51
CA ARG A 20 -20.99 2.06 7.84
C ARG A 20 -19.60 1.41 7.77
N ALA A 21 -18.78 1.75 6.75
CA ALA A 21 -17.41 1.28 6.64
C ALA A 21 -16.58 1.70 7.86
N ILE A 22 -16.68 2.96 8.27
CA ILE A 22 -16.01 3.49 9.47
C ILE A 22 -16.47 2.75 10.73
N LYS A 23 -17.78 2.54 10.91
CA LYS A 23 -18.35 1.84 12.07
C LYS A 23 -17.93 0.37 12.15
N GLU A 24 -17.88 -0.32 11.01
CA GLU A 24 -17.64 -1.76 10.93
C GLU A 24 -16.15 -2.12 10.74
N ARG A 25 -15.28 -1.14 10.42
CA ARG A 25 -13.85 -1.38 10.25
C ARG A 25 -13.25 -2.08 11.48
N ARG A 26 -12.60 -3.21 11.24
CA ARG A 26 -11.86 -3.99 12.25
C ARG A 26 -10.56 -4.51 11.65
N THR A 27 -9.55 -4.60 12.47
CA THR A 27 -8.34 -5.35 12.14
C THR A 27 -8.65 -6.84 12.21
N LYS A 28 -8.56 -7.53 11.08
CA LYS A 28 -8.77 -8.98 10.98
C LYS A 28 -7.44 -9.63 10.61
N ARG A 29 -7.04 -10.67 11.33
CA ARG A 29 -5.73 -11.35 11.22
C ARG A 29 -5.85 -12.82 10.83
N LYS A 30 -7.00 -13.21 10.29
CA LYS A 30 -7.26 -14.58 9.80
C LYS A 30 -7.82 -14.46 8.40
N TRP A 31 -7.24 -15.20 7.48
CA TRP A 31 -7.65 -15.27 6.08
C TRP A 31 -7.56 -16.67 5.55
N GLN A 32 -8.28 -16.92 4.49
CA GLN A 32 -8.28 -18.16 3.75
C GLN A 32 -6.98 -18.28 2.96
N ASP A 33 -6.52 -19.49 2.73
CA ASP A 33 -5.47 -19.79 1.75
C ASP A 33 -6.08 -19.70 0.33
N ALA A 34 -6.26 -18.49 -0.14
CA ALA A 34 -6.90 -18.20 -1.42
C ALA A 34 -6.36 -16.89 -1.98
N GLU A 35 -6.12 -16.88 -3.28
CA GLU A 35 -5.71 -15.67 -4.01
C GLU A 35 -6.76 -14.56 -3.89
N LEU A 36 -6.29 -13.32 -3.91
CA LEU A 36 -7.17 -12.16 -4.01
C LEU A 36 -7.53 -11.96 -5.50
N PRO A 37 -8.84 -11.83 -5.84
CA PRO A 37 -9.22 -11.52 -7.22
C PRO A 37 -8.54 -10.25 -7.74
N MET A 38 -8.15 -10.25 -9.02
CA MET A 38 -7.49 -9.10 -9.66
C MET A 38 -8.29 -7.80 -9.50
N GLN A 39 -9.61 -7.86 -9.57
CA GLN A 39 -10.46 -6.68 -9.38
C GLN A 39 -10.38 -6.14 -7.95
N ASP A 40 -10.31 -7.01 -6.93
CA ASP A 40 -10.15 -6.58 -5.55
C ASP A 40 -8.77 -5.96 -5.32
N LEU A 41 -7.73 -6.55 -5.90
CA LEU A 41 -6.38 -5.99 -5.87
C LEU A 41 -6.30 -4.61 -6.55
N SER A 42 -6.93 -4.48 -7.72
CA SER A 42 -7.02 -3.21 -8.44
C SER A 42 -7.71 -2.13 -7.61
N ASN A 43 -8.90 -2.42 -7.10
CA ASN A 43 -9.68 -1.49 -6.28
C ASN A 43 -8.92 -1.09 -5.01
N LEU A 44 -8.26 -2.06 -4.37
CA LEU A 44 -7.45 -1.88 -3.17
C LEU A 44 -6.31 -0.89 -3.38
N LEU A 45 -5.56 -1.08 -4.47
CA LEU A 45 -4.41 -0.23 -4.79
C LEU A 45 -4.85 1.17 -5.20
N TRP A 46 -5.94 1.27 -5.95
CA TRP A 46 -6.53 2.57 -6.27
C TRP A 46 -7.03 3.28 -5.01
N ALA A 47 -7.69 2.57 -4.09
CA ALA A 47 -8.12 3.15 -2.82
C ALA A 47 -6.93 3.66 -2.00
N ALA A 48 -5.81 2.93 -1.99
CA ALA A 48 -4.60 3.34 -1.28
C ALA A 48 -4.01 4.66 -1.80
N CYS A 49 -3.74 4.74 -3.10
CA CYS A 49 -3.03 5.89 -3.68
C CYS A 49 -3.29 6.13 -5.17
N GLY A 50 -4.45 5.70 -5.71
CA GLY A 50 -4.80 5.94 -7.11
C GLY A 50 -4.96 7.42 -7.43
N ILE A 51 -4.78 7.77 -8.70
CA ILE A 51 -4.93 9.15 -9.19
C ILE A 51 -6.40 9.53 -9.24
N THR A 52 -6.75 10.68 -8.65
CA THR A 52 -8.10 11.27 -8.68
C THR A 52 -8.18 12.52 -9.55
N TYR A 53 -7.06 13.20 -9.72
CA TYR A 53 -6.89 14.33 -10.63
C TYR A 53 -5.54 14.22 -11.32
N GLU A 54 -5.57 14.25 -12.63
CA GLU A 54 -4.37 14.19 -13.45
C GLU A 54 -3.49 15.44 -13.27
N ALA A 55 -2.20 15.25 -13.47
CA ALA A 55 -1.26 16.38 -13.50
C ALA A 55 -1.58 17.30 -14.68
N THR A 56 -1.36 18.59 -14.49
CA THR A 56 -1.39 19.60 -15.55
C THR A 56 -0.05 20.29 -15.64
N GLU A 57 0.14 21.19 -16.62
CA GLU A 57 1.36 22.02 -16.70
C GLU A 57 1.63 22.84 -15.42
N ARG A 58 0.58 23.13 -14.63
CA ARG A 58 0.65 24.00 -13.44
C ARG A 58 0.49 23.28 -12.12
N THR A 59 -0.01 22.04 -12.11
CA THR A 59 -0.34 21.32 -10.88
C THR A 59 0.12 19.87 -10.95
N LYS A 60 0.65 19.36 -9.86
CA LYS A 60 0.88 17.92 -9.69
C LYS A 60 -0.46 17.19 -9.64
N SER A 61 -0.46 15.92 -10.02
CA SER A 61 -1.59 15.01 -9.80
C SER A 61 -2.02 14.99 -8.33
N ARG A 62 -3.23 14.49 -8.08
CA ARG A 62 -3.72 14.22 -6.72
C ARG A 62 -4.12 12.77 -6.60
N ARG A 63 -3.83 12.21 -5.43
CA ARG A 63 -4.14 10.83 -5.07
C ARG A 63 -5.40 10.74 -4.20
N THR A 64 -5.90 9.54 -4.04
CA THR A 64 -6.99 9.21 -3.11
C THR A 64 -6.61 9.51 -1.66
N ALA A 65 -5.36 9.29 -1.28
CA ALA A 65 -4.82 9.68 0.02
C ALA A 65 -4.10 11.03 -0.09
N PRO A 66 -4.26 11.92 0.90
CA PRO A 66 -3.49 13.16 0.97
C PRO A 66 -2.03 12.86 1.28
N SER A 67 -1.15 13.82 0.95
CA SER A 67 0.23 13.83 1.45
C SER A 67 0.66 15.25 1.80
N SER A 68 1.56 15.38 2.74
CA SER A 68 2.07 16.66 3.22
C SER A 68 2.69 17.45 2.05
N CYS A 69 2.23 18.67 1.83
CA CYS A 69 2.64 19.52 0.67
C CYS A 69 2.45 18.83 -0.69
N ASN A 70 1.56 17.87 -0.81
CA ASN A 70 1.39 17.02 -1.98
C ASN A 70 2.73 16.44 -2.48
N SER A 71 3.57 16.01 -1.54
CA SER A 71 4.93 15.47 -1.83
C SER A 71 4.86 14.13 -2.54
N GLN A 72 3.83 13.31 -2.25
CA GLN A 72 3.61 11.99 -2.83
C GLN A 72 4.84 11.08 -2.70
N GLU A 73 5.53 11.18 -1.57
CA GLU A 73 6.76 10.47 -1.30
C GLU A 73 6.56 8.98 -1.06
N ILE A 74 5.34 8.56 -0.65
CA ILE A 74 5.03 7.16 -0.40
C ILE A 74 4.75 6.44 -1.72
N SER A 75 5.51 5.38 -1.96
CA SER A 75 5.26 4.37 -2.98
C SER A 75 4.71 3.10 -2.33
N VAL A 76 3.73 2.47 -2.98
CA VAL A 76 3.15 1.20 -2.52
C VAL A 76 3.79 0.06 -3.31
N TYR A 77 4.48 -0.83 -2.60
CA TYR A 77 4.97 -2.08 -3.15
C TYR A 77 3.99 -3.20 -2.77
N VAL A 78 3.85 -4.17 -3.66
CA VAL A 78 2.92 -5.29 -3.54
C VAL A 78 3.71 -6.58 -3.56
N ALA A 79 3.74 -7.28 -2.44
CA ALA A 79 4.29 -8.63 -2.35
C ALA A 79 3.17 -9.62 -2.66
N LEU A 80 3.41 -10.47 -3.65
CA LEU A 80 2.57 -11.58 -4.08
C LEU A 80 3.40 -12.88 -4.03
N PRO A 81 2.77 -14.05 -4.08
CA PRO A 81 3.51 -15.32 -4.11
C PRO A 81 4.56 -15.41 -5.22
N GLU A 82 4.25 -14.83 -6.39
CA GLU A 82 5.13 -14.86 -7.58
C GLU A 82 6.19 -13.76 -7.59
N GLY A 83 6.16 -12.77 -6.70
CA GLY A 83 7.18 -11.72 -6.68
C GLY A 83 6.78 -10.43 -5.97
N LEU A 84 7.70 -9.47 -6.04
CA LEU A 84 7.51 -8.11 -5.56
C LEU A 84 7.29 -7.17 -6.73
N TYR A 85 6.28 -6.34 -6.62
CA TYR A 85 5.92 -5.34 -7.61
C TYR A 85 5.84 -3.96 -6.97
N ARG A 86 6.06 -2.90 -7.75
CA ARG A 86 5.70 -1.53 -7.37
C ARG A 86 4.40 -1.16 -8.10
N TYR A 87 3.45 -0.63 -7.37
CA TYR A 87 2.25 -0.07 -7.99
C TYR A 87 2.60 1.25 -8.70
N ASP A 88 2.27 1.31 -9.98
CA ASP A 88 2.32 2.53 -10.79
C ASP A 88 0.92 3.13 -10.83
N GLU A 89 0.72 4.19 -10.08
CA GLU A 89 -0.56 4.84 -9.94
C GLU A 89 -1.02 5.60 -11.19
N THR A 90 -0.08 5.99 -12.06
CA THR A 90 -0.38 6.69 -13.32
C THR A 90 -0.89 5.73 -14.38
N GLU A 91 -0.18 4.62 -14.55
CA GLU A 91 -0.55 3.59 -15.53
C GLU A 91 -1.55 2.58 -14.97
N HIS A 92 -1.89 2.68 -13.69
CA HIS A 92 -2.70 1.72 -12.94
C HIS A 92 -2.24 0.28 -13.20
N ALA A 93 -0.97 0.04 -12.92
CA ALA A 93 -0.28 -1.22 -13.23
C ALA A 93 0.67 -1.65 -12.11
N LEU A 94 1.03 -2.92 -12.09
CA LEU A 94 2.09 -3.47 -11.25
C LEU A 94 3.36 -3.60 -12.10
N VAL A 95 4.42 -2.95 -11.66
CA VAL A 95 5.75 -3.01 -12.28
C VAL A 95 6.62 -3.96 -11.46
N GLY A 96 7.10 -5.03 -12.07
CA GLY A 96 7.94 -6.04 -11.44
C GLY A 96 9.23 -5.44 -10.89
N VAL A 97 9.56 -5.78 -9.67
CA VAL A 97 10.78 -5.36 -8.97
C VAL A 97 11.70 -6.55 -8.71
N LEU A 98 11.16 -7.63 -8.15
CA LEU A 98 11.88 -8.85 -7.85
C LEU A 98 11.03 -10.08 -8.15
N ASP A 99 11.60 -11.09 -8.79
CA ASP A 99 10.99 -12.41 -8.97
C ASP A 99 11.24 -13.27 -7.71
N LYS A 100 10.82 -12.75 -6.55
CA LYS A 100 11.02 -13.40 -5.26
C LYS A 100 9.83 -13.14 -4.35
N ASN A 101 9.30 -14.19 -3.74
CA ASN A 101 8.25 -14.08 -2.72
C ASN A 101 8.80 -13.42 -1.44
N LEU A 102 8.33 -12.21 -1.13
CA LEU A 102 8.66 -11.49 0.10
C LEU A 102 7.54 -11.54 1.16
N LEU A 103 6.42 -12.24 0.91
CA LEU A 103 5.33 -12.38 1.89
C LEU A 103 5.83 -12.87 3.26
N PRO A 104 6.75 -13.83 3.37
CA PRO A 104 7.29 -14.25 4.67
C PRO A 104 8.06 -13.16 5.43
N ASN A 105 8.45 -12.08 4.76
CA ASN A 105 9.28 -10.99 5.31
C ASN A 105 8.49 -9.73 5.66
N ILE A 106 7.19 -9.65 5.30
CA ILE A 106 6.38 -8.43 5.49
C ILE A 106 6.00 -8.15 6.95
N GLY A 107 6.23 -9.10 7.85
CA GLY A 107 6.03 -8.93 9.29
C GLY A 107 6.71 -10.03 10.07
N THR A 108 6.97 -9.77 11.36
CA THR A 108 7.65 -10.73 12.24
C THR A 108 6.68 -11.76 12.84
N GLN A 109 5.38 -11.57 12.70
CA GLN A 109 4.36 -12.46 13.25
C GLN A 109 4.03 -13.56 12.22
N SER A 110 4.16 -14.83 12.61
CA SER A 110 3.97 -15.99 11.72
C SER A 110 2.61 -16.01 10.99
N MET A 111 1.55 -15.54 11.66
CA MET A 111 0.22 -15.47 11.04
C MET A 111 0.15 -14.55 9.83
N MET A 112 1.09 -13.60 9.69
CA MET A 112 1.13 -12.64 8.60
C MET A 112 1.77 -13.22 7.33
N GLN A 113 2.59 -14.25 7.48
CA GLN A 113 3.30 -14.91 6.39
C GLN A 113 2.39 -15.73 5.47
N SER A 114 1.17 -16.04 5.91
CA SER A 114 0.16 -16.77 5.13
C SER A 114 -0.83 -15.85 4.39
N ALA A 115 -0.67 -14.53 4.47
CA ALA A 115 -1.51 -13.61 3.71
C ALA A 115 -1.20 -13.71 2.21
N PRO A 116 -2.22 -13.69 1.33
CA PRO A 116 -2.01 -13.78 -0.11
C PRO A 116 -1.44 -12.48 -0.71
N VAL A 117 -1.63 -11.35 -0.04
CA VAL A 117 -1.18 -10.03 -0.50
C VAL A 117 -0.54 -9.27 0.66
N GLY A 118 0.66 -8.74 0.43
CA GLY A 118 1.33 -7.81 1.32
C GLY A 118 1.56 -6.46 0.66
N LEU A 119 1.17 -5.38 1.32
CA LEU A 119 1.49 -4.02 0.92
C LEU A 119 2.68 -3.54 1.76
N ILE A 120 3.65 -2.89 1.11
CA ILE A 120 4.82 -2.30 1.76
C ILE A 120 4.83 -0.82 1.39
N TYR A 121 4.68 0.05 2.38
CA TYR A 121 4.70 1.51 2.19
C TYR A 121 6.14 1.99 2.33
N VAL A 122 6.69 2.54 1.26
CA VAL A 122 8.08 3.01 1.20
C VAL A 122 8.09 4.50 0.91
N SER A 123 8.74 5.27 1.77
CA SER A 123 8.96 6.71 1.58
C SER A 123 10.26 6.97 0.84
N ASP A 124 10.21 7.79 -0.18
CA ASP A 124 11.38 8.37 -0.86
C ASP A 124 11.62 9.79 -0.36
N TYR A 125 12.62 9.97 0.50
CA TYR A 125 12.95 11.26 1.10
C TYR A 125 13.37 12.33 0.09
N ARG A 126 13.79 11.94 -1.13
CA ARG A 126 14.11 12.89 -2.21
C ARG A 126 12.89 13.66 -2.69
N LYS A 127 11.68 13.13 -2.49
CA LYS A 127 10.42 13.80 -2.83
C LYS A 127 9.97 14.82 -1.77
N LEU A 128 10.52 14.75 -0.56
CA LEU A 128 10.26 15.69 0.53
C LEU A 128 11.09 16.96 0.37
N THR A 129 10.82 17.72 -0.69
CA THR A 129 11.62 18.90 -1.10
C THR A 129 11.25 20.19 -0.39
N ASN A 130 10.10 20.26 0.27
CA ASN A 130 9.71 21.48 0.99
C ASN A 130 10.64 21.71 2.19
N PRO A 131 11.12 22.95 2.44
CA PRO A 131 12.00 23.29 3.56
C PRO A 131 11.48 22.90 4.95
N VAL A 132 10.18 22.67 5.10
CA VAL A 132 9.60 22.16 6.35
C VAL A 132 10.14 20.77 6.72
N PHE A 133 10.60 19.98 5.76
CA PHE A 133 11.18 18.63 5.96
C PHE A 133 12.70 18.69 6.16
N ASN A 134 13.16 19.53 7.06
CA ASN A 134 14.57 19.91 7.24
C ASN A 134 15.42 18.91 8.05
N ASN A 135 14.83 17.85 8.59
CA ASN A 135 15.54 16.82 9.33
C ASN A 135 14.80 15.45 9.20
N ASP A 136 15.49 14.38 9.59
CA ASP A 136 14.99 13.02 9.42
C ASP A 136 13.80 12.71 10.34
N ASP A 137 13.70 13.29 11.53
CA ASP A 137 12.55 13.10 12.42
C ASP A 137 11.27 13.64 11.79
N ARG A 138 11.33 14.83 11.17
CA ARG A 138 10.19 15.41 10.46
C ARG A 138 9.83 14.60 9.23
N ARG A 139 10.81 14.16 8.44
CA ARG A 139 10.60 13.29 7.28
C ARG A 139 9.93 11.98 7.70
N TRP A 140 10.44 11.36 8.75
CA TRP A 140 9.88 10.12 9.29
C TRP A 140 8.45 10.31 9.79
N TYR A 141 8.20 11.34 10.61
CA TYR A 141 6.87 11.65 11.12
C TYR A 141 5.86 11.90 9.99
N THR A 142 6.26 12.71 9.00
CA THR A 142 5.44 13.00 7.81
C THR A 142 5.11 11.74 7.05
N SER A 143 6.14 10.94 6.73
CA SER A 143 5.96 9.69 5.99
C SER A 143 5.08 8.68 6.73
N ALA A 144 5.19 8.63 8.06
CA ALA A 144 4.34 7.77 8.88
C ALA A 144 2.86 8.22 8.82
N ALA A 145 2.61 9.52 8.87
CA ALA A 145 1.25 10.07 8.75
C ALA A 145 0.67 9.83 7.34
N ASP A 146 1.43 10.11 6.29
CA ASP A 146 0.99 9.98 4.90
C ASP A 146 0.75 8.50 4.53
N ALA A 147 1.59 7.58 5.00
CA ALA A 147 1.37 6.15 4.86
C ALA A 147 0.13 5.66 5.64
N ALA A 148 -0.15 6.26 6.82
CA ALA A 148 -1.34 5.92 7.60
C ALA A 148 -2.63 6.33 6.90
N PHE A 149 -2.68 7.45 6.18
CA PHE A 149 -3.83 7.82 5.34
C PHE A 149 -4.10 6.78 4.26
N MET A 150 -3.07 6.31 3.56
CA MET A 150 -3.21 5.24 2.58
C MET A 150 -3.71 3.93 3.21
N SER A 151 -3.12 3.58 4.35
CA SER A 151 -3.49 2.38 5.10
C SER A 151 -4.95 2.41 5.58
N GLU A 152 -5.45 3.56 6.03
CA GLU A 152 -6.86 3.68 6.43
C GLU A 152 -7.81 3.56 5.24
N ASN A 153 -7.47 4.13 4.08
CA ASN A 153 -8.24 3.91 2.85
C ASN A 153 -8.35 2.42 2.52
N VAL A 154 -7.25 1.67 2.67
CA VAL A 154 -7.23 0.20 2.50
C VAL A 154 -8.16 -0.48 3.52
N TYR A 155 -8.15 -0.06 4.79
CA TYR A 155 -9.06 -0.60 5.80
C TYR A 155 -10.53 -0.37 5.45
N LEU A 156 -10.88 0.83 5.02
CA LEU A 156 -12.24 1.19 4.66
C LEU A 156 -12.71 0.41 3.42
N TYR A 157 -11.84 0.31 2.40
CA TYR A 157 -12.11 -0.51 1.22
C TYR A 157 -12.32 -1.98 1.62
N CYS A 158 -11.39 -2.58 2.37
CA CYS A 158 -11.50 -3.97 2.82
C CYS A 158 -12.77 -4.23 3.62
N THR A 159 -13.21 -3.26 4.43
CA THR A 159 -14.48 -3.37 5.16
C THR A 159 -15.66 -3.42 4.20
N ALA A 160 -15.69 -2.53 3.20
CA ALA A 160 -16.75 -2.49 2.19
C ALA A 160 -16.76 -3.74 1.29
N ALA A 161 -15.58 -4.23 0.92
CA ALA A 161 -15.38 -5.43 0.09
C ALA A 161 -15.43 -6.75 0.88
N LYS A 162 -15.67 -6.71 2.21
CA LYS A 162 -15.67 -7.88 3.11
C LYS A 162 -14.35 -8.65 3.10
N LEU A 163 -13.25 -7.95 2.97
CA LEU A 163 -11.89 -8.49 3.07
C LEU A 163 -11.34 -8.37 4.50
N ALA A 164 -10.33 -9.17 4.80
CA ALA A 164 -9.54 -9.07 6.02
C ALA A 164 -8.27 -8.28 5.76
N THR A 165 -7.92 -7.38 6.67
CA THR A 165 -6.67 -6.61 6.60
C THR A 165 -6.12 -6.27 7.97
N ALA A 166 -4.81 -6.15 8.06
CA ALA A 166 -4.09 -5.72 9.25
C ALA A 166 -2.84 -4.95 8.86
N VAL A 167 -2.66 -3.74 9.41
CA VAL A 167 -1.40 -3.00 9.32
C VAL A 167 -0.42 -3.53 10.36
N LEU A 168 0.86 -3.56 10.01
CA LEU A 168 1.93 -4.10 10.83
C LEU A 168 2.95 -3.01 11.17
N GLY A 169 3.18 -2.81 12.46
CA GLY A 169 4.25 -1.97 12.98
C GLY A 169 5.52 -2.76 13.32
N LEU A 170 5.36 -4.05 13.68
CA LEU A 170 6.47 -4.96 13.95
C LEU A 170 7.01 -5.54 12.64
N VAL A 171 7.91 -4.78 12.02
CA VAL A 171 8.52 -5.08 10.73
C VAL A 171 10.03 -4.98 10.88
N ASP A 172 10.76 -5.94 10.37
CA ASP A 172 12.21 -5.82 10.17
C ASP A 172 12.47 -4.89 8.96
N ARG A 173 12.49 -3.59 9.24
CA ARG A 173 12.63 -2.56 8.20
C ARG A 173 13.98 -2.62 7.50
N GLU A 174 15.05 -2.92 8.24
CA GLU A 174 16.40 -3.02 7.68
C GLU A 174 16.52 -4.27 6.80
N GLY A 175 15.99 -5.39 7.24
CA GLY A 175 15.95 -6.62 6.46
C GLY A 175 15.15 -6.45 5.18
N LEU A 176 13.95 -5.85 5.24
CA LEU A 176 13.13 -5.54 4.06
C LEU A 176 13.83 -4.56 3.12
N HIS A 177 14.43 -3.49 3.65
CA HIS A 177 15.19 -2.51 2.87
C HIS A 177 16.28 -3.20 2.02
N LYS A 178 17.06 -4.09 2.63
CA LYS A 178 18.12 -4.86 1.96
C LYS A 178 17.54 -5.83 0.93
N LEU A 179 16.49 -6.58 1.29
CA LEU A 179 15.87 -7.56 0.40
C LEU A 179 15.24 -6.91 -0.83
N MET A 180 14.67 -5.73 -0.68
CA MET A 180 14.05 -4.97 -1.77
C MET A 180 15.06 -4.20 -2.61
N GLY A 181 16.32 -4.09 -2.19
CA GLY A 181 17.35 -3.32 -2.87
C GLY A 181 17.07 -1.80 -2.88
N LEU A 182 16.44 -1.30 -1.81
CA LEU A 182 16.10 0.12 -1.70
C LEU A 182 17.36 0.99 -1.56
N SER A 183 17.30 2.22 -2.07
CA SER A 183 18.36 3.21 -1.90
C SER A 183 18.40 3.77 -0.47
N GLU A 184 19.48 4.42 -0.08
CA GLU A 184 19.62 5.06 1.23
C GLU A 184 18.54 6.11 1.54
N HIS A 185 17.95 6.71 0.51
CA HIS A 185 16.88 7.71 0.63
C HIS A 185 15.49 7.11 0.79
N GLU A 186 15.35 5.80 0.55
CA GLU A 186 14.09 5.10 0.66
C GLU A 186 13.96 4.40 2.01
N LYS A 187 12.83 4.56 2.67
CA LYS A 187 12.57 4.02 4.01
C LYS A 187 11.28 3.22 4.03
N VAL A 188 11.35 1.97 4.51
CA VAL A 188 10.14 1.17 4.79
C VAL A 188 9.43 1.79 5.99
N VAL A 189 8.17 2.18 5.83
CA VAL A 189 7.37 2.82 6.89
C VAL A 189 6.51 1.80 7.62
N TYR A 190 5.53 1.22 6.92
CA TYR A 190 4.63 0.18 7.41
C TYR A 190 4.53 -0.92 6.39
N THR A 191 3.97 -2.06 6.82
CA THR A 191 3.42 -3.06 5.93
C THR A 191 1.96 -3.31 6.30
N GLN A 192 1.18 -3.82 5.36
CA GLN A 192 -0.22 -4.17 5.56
C GLN A 192 -0.53 -5.42 4.77
N VAL A 193 -1.28 -6.32 5.36
CA VAL A 193 -1.66 -7.58 4.72
C VAL A 193 -3.14 -7.58 4.39
N VAL A 194 -3.50 -8.22 3.28
CA VAL A 194 -4.87 -8.33 2.81
C VAL A 194 -5.15 -9.74 2.33
N GLY A 195 -6.34 -10.24 2.62
CA GLY A 195 -6.82 -11.54 2.15
C GLY A 195 -8.32 -11.71 2.35
N LYS A 196 -8.88 -12.80 1.86
CA LYS A 196 -10.27 -13.16 2.14
C LYS A 196 -10.39 -13.61 3.61
N PRO A 197 -11.36 -13.13 4.38
CA PRO A 197 -11.52 -13.57 5.77
C PRO A 197 -11.86 -15.06 5.83
N VAL A 198 -11.40 -15.72 6.88
CA VAL A 198 -11.99 -17.00 7.28
C VAL A 198 -13.37 -16.68 7.83
N ASP A 199 -14.38 -17.43 7.39
CA ASP A 199 -15.75 -17.31 7.91
C ASP A 199 -15.72 -17.51 9.43
N SER A 200 -16.31 -16.53 10.15
CA SER A 200 -16.40 -16.49 11.61
C SER A 200 -17.68 -17.16 12.09
#